data_48d2f35ace382d8a17bc106474e28a2b
#
_entry.id   48d2f35ace382d8a17bc106474e28a2b
#
_cell.length_a   1.000
_cell.length_b   1.000
_cell.length_c   1.000
_cell.angle_alpha   90.00
_cell.angle_beta   90.00
_cell.angle_gamma   90.00
#
_symmetry.space_group_name_H-M   'P 1'
#
loop_
_entity.id
_entity.type
_entity.pdbx_description
1 polymer ?
#
loop_
_entity_poly.entity_id
_entity_poly.type
_entity_poly.pdbx_seq_one_letter_code
_entity_poly.pdbx_strand_id
1 'polypeptide(L)' 'MTGGREAAEPTLDDIEREFPAWHCWRGIAGLVYARRLLSSPPIVVRGEDPVDLRDQIRGEIGRRP' A
#
# COMPACT_ATOMS: atom_id res chain seq x y z
N MET A 1 2.86 -27.78 -4.90
CA MET A 1 2.94 -27.31 -4.71
C MET A 1 2.93 -26.36 -4.63
N THR A 2 3.06 -26.01 -4.83
CA THR A 2 3.15 -25.37 -4.71
C THR A 2 3.25 -24.33 -4.50
N GLY A 3 3.43 -24.28 -4.59
CA GLY A 3 3.31 -23.23 -3.94
C GLY A 3 4.00 -22.00 -4.21
N GLY A 4 4.43 -21.80 -5.32
CA GLY A 4 5.12 -20.57 -5.63
C GLY A 4 4.30 -19.34 -5.42
N ARG A 5 3.04 -19.51 -5.46
CA ARG A 5 2.17 -18.40 -5.33
C ARG A 5 2.20 -17.75 -4.00
N GLU A 6 2.44 -18.51 -2.98
CA GLU A 6 2.46 -17.93 -1.70
C GLU A 6 3.60 -17.01 -1.49
N ALA A 7 4.66 -17.19 -2.22
CA ALA A 7 5.80 -16.34 -2.06
C ALA A 7 5.62 -15.01 -2.77
N ALA A 8 4.62 -14.88 -3.55
CA ALA A 8 4.46 -13.68 -4.34
C ALA A 8 3.90 -12.55 -3.48
N GLU A 9 4.67 -11.50 -3.33
CA GLU A 9 4.18 -10.29 -2.69
C GLU A 9 3.42 -9.46 -3.69
N PRO A 10 2.46 -8.68 -3.24
CA PRO A 10 1.81 -7.74 -4.14
C PRO A 10 2.81 -6.70 -4.61
N THR A 11 2.65 -6.26 -5.84
CA THR A 11 3.42 -5.13 -6.34
C THR A 11 2.70 -3.86 -5.96
N LEU A 12 3.39 -2.73 -6.12
CA LEU A 12 2.72 -1.45 -5.89
C LEU A 12 1.56 -1.26 -6.86
N ASP A 13 1.70 -1.76 -8.10
CA ASP A 13 0.59 -1.71 -9.05
C ASP A 13 -0.60 -2.51 -8.56
N ASP A 14 -0.36 -3.66 -7.96
CA ASP A 14 -1.43 -4.48 -7.42
C ASP A 14 -2.17 -3.72 -6.32
N ILE A 15 -1.43 -3.03 -5.48
CA ILE A 15 -2.01 -2.27 -4.38
C ILE A 15 -2.83 -1.11 -4.92
N GLU A 16 -2.31 -0.41 -5.93
CA GLU A 16 -3.06 0.69 -6.53
C GLU A 16 -4.34 0.19 -7.19
N ARG A 17 -4.30 -1.01 -7.76
CA ARG A 17 -5.48 -1.59 -8.35
C ARG A 17 -6.51 -1.96 -7.31
N GLU A 18 -6.06 -2.44 -6.17
CA GLU A 18 -6.96 -2.79 -5.07
C GLU A 18 -7.52 -1.54 -4.39
N PHE A 19 -6.73 -0.48 -4.32
CA PHE A 19 -7.12 0.75 -3.65
C PHE A 19 -6.92 1.93 -4.60
N PRO A 20 -7.82 2.10 -5.57
CA PRO A 20 -7.60 3.13 -6.61
C PRO A 20 -7.57 4.56 -6.09
N ALA A 21 -8.01 4.79 -4.86
CA ALA A 21 -7.92 6.12 -4.28
C ALA A 21 -6.52 6.43 -3.72
N TRP A 22 -5.59 5.50 -3.85
CA TRP A 22 -4.25 5.66 -3.29
C TRP A 22 -3.20 5.57 -4.39
N HIS A 23 -2.16 6.40 -4.27
CA HIS A 23 -1.01 6.37 -5.16
C HIS A 23 0.18 5.86 -4.38
N CYS A 24 0.88 4.87 -4.92
CA CYS A 24 1.99 4.21 -4.23
C CYS A 24 3.30 4.50 -4.96
N TRP A 25 4.40 4.58 -4.21
CA TRP A 25 5.72 4.76 -4.81
C TRP A 25 6.78 4.21 -3.87
N ARG A 26 7.99 4.00 -4.42
CA ARG A 26 9.13 3.55 -3.63
C ARG A 26 9.94 4.75 -3.21
N GLY A 27 10.34 4.74 -1.95
CA GLY A 27 11.21 5.76 -1.41
C GLY A 27 12.61 5.24 -1.21
N ILE A 28 13.36 5.89 -0.33
CA ILE A 28 14.73 5.49 -0.06
C ILE A 28 14.74 4.27 0.86
N ALA A 29 15.84 3.52 0.81
CA ALA A 29 16.08 2.37 1.68
C ALA A 29 15.02 1.29 1.51
N GLY A 30 14.42 1.19 0.33
CA GLY A 30 13.43 0.16 0.07
C GLY A 30 12.08 0.39 0.71
N LEU A 31 11.89 1.49 1.38
CA LEU A 31 10.59 1.80 1.94
C LEU A 31 9.59 2.10 0.84
N VAL A 32 8.34 1.83 1.11
CA VAL A 32 7.26 2.09 0.17
C VAL A 32 6.24 3.00 0.83
N TYR A 33 5.62 3.83 0.03
CA TYR A 33 4.72 4.87 0.51
C TYR A 33 3.43 4.84 -0.28
N ALA A 34 2.36 5.34 0.33
CA ALA A 34 1.10 5.54 -0.37
C ALA A 34 0.48 6.83 0.12
N ARG A 35 -0.10 7.57 -0.82
CA ARG A 35 -0.81 8.81 -0.51
C ARG A 35 -2.23 8.67 -1.02
N ARG A 36 -3.17 9.05 -0.19
CA ARG A 36 -4.56 9.05 -0.60
C ARG A 36 -4.81 10.24 -1.52
N LEU A 37 -5.34 9.95 -2.70
CA LEU A 37 -5.63 10.99 -3.68
C LEU A 37 -6.84 11.79 -3.22
N LEU A 38 -6.85 13.04 -3.57
CA LEU A 38 -8.01 13.94 -3.34
C LEU A 38 -8.37 14.05 -1.86
N SER A 39 -7.42 13.85 -0.96
CA SER A 39 -7.68 14.04 0.46
C SER A 39 -7.08 15.36 0.91
N SER A 40 -7.77 15.99 1.86
CA SER A 40 -7.32 17.25 2.42
C SER A 40 -7.66 17.25 3.90
N PRO A 41 -6.67 17.25 4.79
CA PRO A 41 -5.24 17.29 4.48
C PRO A 41 -4.76 15.97 3.86
N PRO A 42 -3.56 15.98 3.26
CA PRO A 42 -3.04 14.76 2.65
C PRO A 42 -2.82 13.67 3.68
N ILE A 43 -3.10 12.45 3.27
CA ILE A 43 -2.88 11.27 4.11
C ILE A 43 -1.82 10.43 3.44
N VAL A 44 -0.71 10.19 4.16
CA VAL A 44 0.39 9.39 3.64
C VAL A 44 0.69 8.30 4.65
N VAL A 45 0.84 7.09 4.16
CA VAL A 45 1.25 5.97 4.99
C VAL A 45 2.55 5.40 4.43
N ARG A 46 3.26 4.68 5.27
CA ARG A 46 4.55 4.11 4.90
C ARG A 46 4.59 2.66 5.35
N GLY A 47 5.22 1.84 4.54
CA GLY A 47 5.45 0.45 4.87
C GLY A 47 6.88 0.05 4.58
N GLU A 48 7.33 -1.02 5.18
CA GLU A 48 8.67 -1.54 4.96
C GLU A 48 8.72 -2.43 3.73
N ASP A 49 7.58 -2.90 3.30
CA ASP A 49 7.45 -3.67 2.07
C ASP A 49 6.00 -3.54 1.59
N PRO A 50 5.70 -4.06 0.39
CA PRO A 50 4.33 -3.90 -0.13
C PRO A 50 3.25 -4.53 0.75
N VAL A 51 3.54 -5.64 1.40
CA VAL A 51 2.55 -6.26 2.28
C VAL A 51 2.23 -5.35 3.45
N ASP A 52 3.29 -4.81 4.07
CA ASP A 52 3.11 -3.88 5.17
C ASP A 52 2.37 -2.63 4.72
N LEU A 53 2.71 -2.12 3.54
CA LEU A 53 2.04 -0.94 3.02
C LEU A 53 0.55 -1.19 2.83
N ARG A 54 0.19 -2.35 2.30
CA ARG A 54 -1.22 -2.68 2.13
C ARG A 54 -1.95 -2.70 3.46
N ASP A 55 -1.30 -3.26 4.49
CA ASP A 55 -1.88 -3.29 5.81
C ASP A 55 -2.05 -1.88 6.38
N GLN A 56 -1.10 -1.00 6.12
CA GLN A 56 -1.20 0.38 6.58
C GLN A 56 -2.38 1.09 5.91
N ILE A 57 -2.57 0.85 4.62
CA ILE A 57 -3.70 1.44 3.90
C ILE A 57 -5.01 0.93 4.49
N ARG A 58 -5.10 -0.38 4.71
CA ARG A 58 -6.31 -0.96 5.29
C ARG A 58 -6.60 -0.39 6.67
N GLY A 59 -5.56 -0.19 7.46
CA GLY A 59 -5.72 0.40 8.77
C GLY A 59 -6.26 1.81 8.71
N GLU A 60 -5.78 2.58 7.73
CA GLU A 60 -6.25 3.94 7.56
C GLU A 60 -7.71 3.98 7.12
N ILE A 61 -8.08 3.10 6.18
CA ILE A 61 -9.45 3.01 5.72
C ILE A 61 -10.38 2.61 6.86
N GLY A 62 -9.95 1.65 7.68
CA GLY A 62 -10.77 1.17 8.78
C GLY A 62 -10.98 2.18 9.88
N ARG A 63 -10.12 3.20 9.95
CA ARG A 63 -10.26 4.24 10.96
C ARG A 63 -11.32 5.24 10.61
N ARG A 64 -11.75 5.27 9.36
CA ARG A 64 -12.70 6.27 8.91
C ARG A 64 -14.08 5.69 8.82
N PRO A 65 -15.06 6.41 9.29
CA PRO A 65 -16.45 5.93 9.21
C PRO A 65 -16.96 5.91 7.79
#